data_ce665bbdaa98386fcaaa3fdb23d3d017
#
_entry.id   ce665bbdaa98386fcaaa3fdb23d3d017
#
_cell.length_a   1.000
_cell.length_b   1.000
_cell.length_c   1.000
_cell.angle_alpha   90.00
_cell.angle_beta   90.00
_cell.angle_gamma   90.00
#
_symmetry.space_group_name_H-M   'P 1'
#
loop_
_entity.id
_entity.type
_entity.pdbx_description
1 polymer ?
#
loop_
_entity_poly.entity_id
_entity_poly.type
_entity_poly.pdbx_seq_one_letter_code
_entity_poly.pdbx_strand_id
1 'polypeptide(L)'
;EIGLKTLHVAKTIAAMPEVTSAVLADNSSYLQPLSLTLANQTDARFVVIGNQQGLRLAHPNTAKLGASMMDDDNDNISPTLSHGRAVISKAKGSLGWSMRARAPIFGPNGEDIIGLVSVGYLLDNIDAVINKYRATLMWVILASFGFSLLTALWFANHFKKAIFGLEPEQIGQLYQERNATLESVREGIIT
;
A
#
# COMPACT_ATOMS: atom_id res chain seq x y z
N GLU A 1 1.44 9.39 -0.84
CA GLU A 1 0.97 9.78 -2.19
C GLU A 1 -0.55 10.01 -2.21
N ILE A 2 -1.37 9.06 -1.73
CA ILE A 2 -2.84 9.22 -1.66
C ILE A 2 -3.25 10.43 -0.81
N GLY A 3 -2.61 10.65 0.32
CA GLY A 3 -2.93 11.79 1.20
C GLY A 3 -2.71 13.13 0.53
N LEU A 4 -1.65 13.31 -0.24
CA LEU A 4 -1.38 14.54 -0.99
C LEU A 4 -2.38 14.75 -2.14
N LYS A 5 -2.73 13.68 -2.87
CA LYS A 5 -3.80 13.72 -3.87
C LYS A 5 -5.12 14.19 -3.25
N THR A 6 -5.50 13.57 -2.11
CA THR A 6 -6.71 13.92 -1.38
C THR A 6 -6.73 15.40 -0.96
N LEU A 7 -5.57 15.88 -0.49
CA LEU A 7 -5.42 17.28 -0.08
C LEU A 7 -5.55 18.26 -1.25
N HIS A 8 -4.93 17.94 -2.38
CA HIS A 8 -5.04 18.78 -3.58
C HIS A 8 -6.48 18.87 -4.07
N VAL A 9 -7.19 17.75 -4.12
CA VAL A 9 -8.61 17.73 -4.50
C VAL A 9 -9.45 18.58 -3.53
N ALA A 10 -9.25 18.41 -2.21
CA ALA A 10 -9.97 19.20 -1.21
C ALA A 10 -9.73 20.71 -1.35
N LYS A 11 -8.47 21.13 -1.57
CA LYS A 11 -8.11 22.53 -1.80
C LYS A 11 -8.68 23.08 -3.09
N THR A 12 -8.67 22.30 -4.17
CA THR A 12 -9.24 22.70 -5.47
C THR A 12 -10.73 22.95 -5.33
N ILE A 13 -11.47 22.05 -4.68
CA ILE A 13 -12.91 22.22 -4.45
C ILE A 13 -13.19 23.41 -3.55
N ALA A 14 -12.41 23.58 -2.47
CA ALA A 14 -12.56 24.71 -1.54
C ALA A 14 -12.30 26.07 -2.19
N ALA A 15 -11.52 26.13 -3.27
CA ALA A 15 -11.21 27.37 -4.00
C ALA A 15 -12.20 27.68 -5.13
N MET A 16 -13.22 26.83 -5.37
CA MET A 16 -14.23 27.06 -6.41
C MET A 16 -15.18 28.23 -6.01
N PRO A 17 -15.34 29.26 -6.84
CA PRO A 17 -16.24 30.40 -6.52
C PRO A 17 -17.70 29.95 -6.31
N GLU A 18 -18.14 28.94 -7.04
CA GLU A 18 -19.49 28.37 -6.92
C GLU A 18 -19.72 27.73 -5.55
N VAL A 19 -18.69 27.03 -5.03
CA VAL A 19 -18.73 26.42 -3.68
C VAL A 19 -18.76 27.53 -2.62
N THR A 20 -17.89 28.54 -2.73
CA THR A 20 -17.85 29.69 -1.82
C THR A 20 -19.20 30.40 -1.76
N SER A 21 -19.79 30.71 -2.92
CA SER A 21 -21.07 31.40 -2.99
C SER A 21 -22.22 30.57 -2.41
N ALA A 22 -22.24 29.26 -2.69
CA ALA A 22 -23.27 28.37 -2.20
C ALA A 22 -23.15 28.11 -0.69
N VAL A 23 -21.94 28.04 -0.14
CA VAL A 23 -21.71 27.91 1.31
C VAL A 23 -22.15 29.15 2.06
N LEU A 24 -21.85 30.36 1.55
CA LEU A 24 -22.32 31.61 2.14
C LEU A 24 -23.84 31.69 2.19
N ALA A 25 -24.53 31.11 1.22
CA ALA A 25 -25.99 31.08 1.13
C ALA A 25 -26.60 29.86 1.86
N ASP A 26 -25.83 29.02 2.53
CA ASP A 26 -26.25 27.73 3.08
C ASP A 26 -27.08 26.89 2.09
N ASN A 27 -26.76 26.95 0.79
CA ASN A 27 -27.51 26.37 -0.30
C ASN A 27 -27.20 24.88 -0.48
N SER A 28 -27.73 24.03 0.42
CA SER A 28 -27.59 22.59 0.35
C SER A 28 -28.15 21.97 -0.92
N SER A 29 -29.24 22.56 -1.49
CA SER A 29 -29.86 22.04 -2.71
C SER A 29 -28.93 22.12 -3.93
N TYR A 30 -28.04 23.10 -3.98
CA TYR A 30 -27.01 23.23 -4.99
C TYR A 30 -25.76 22.38 -4.65
N LEU A 31 -25.31 22.43 -3.41
CA LEU A 31 -24.07 21.77 -2.98
C LEU A 31 -24.18 20.25 -2.98
N GLN A 32 -25.35 19.70 -2.70
CA GLN A 32 -25.56 18.25 -2.64
C GLN A 32 -25.29 17.55 -3.99
N PRO A 33 -25.94 17.90 -5.11
CA PRO A 33 -25.64 17.29 -6.40
C PRO A 33 -24.22 17.63 -6.89
N LEU A 34 -23.72 18.83 -6.62
CA LEU A 34 -22.35 19.21 -6.94
C LEU A 34 -21.32 18.32 -6.26
N SER A 35 -21.47 18.07 -4.96
CA SER A 35 -20.56 17.22 -4.19
C SER A 35 -20.50 15.78 -4.71
N LEU A 36 -21.64 15.23 -5.12
CA LEU A 36 -21.71 13.89 -5.72
C LEU A 36 -21.02 13.85 -7.09
N THR A 37 -21.22 14.87 -7.91
CA THR A 37 -20.55 15.00 -9.21
C THR A 37 -19.05 15.09 -9.06
N LEU A 38 -18.57 15.95 -8.14
CA LEU A 38 -17.15 16.11 -7.85
C LEU A 38 -16.52 14.83 -7.29
N ALA A 39 -17.22 14.10 -6.42
CA ALA A 39 -16.76 12.82 -5.93
C ALA A 39 -16.55 11.81 -7.06
N ASN A 40 -17.49 11.71 -7.99
CA ASN A 40 -17.39 10.82 -9.15
C ASN A 40 -16.28 11.24 -10.11
N GLN A 41 -16.11 12.54 -10.38
CA GLN A 41 -15.09 13.04 -11.31
C GLN A 41 -13.66 12.90 -10.77
N THR A 42 -13.49 12.89 -9.45
CA THR A 42 -12.17 12.80 -8.80
C THR A 42 -11.85 11.40 -8.30
N ASP A 43 -12.73 10.42 -8.53
CA ASP A 43 -12.66 9.06 -7.96
C ASP A 43 -12.62 9.06 -6.42
N ALA A 44 -13.07 10.14 -5.79
CA ALA A 44 -13.20 10.21 -4.35
C ALA A 44 -14.41 9.40 -3.90
N ARG A 45 -14.29 8.71 -2.75
CA ARG A 45 -15.42 7.99 -2.19
C ARG A 45 -16.51 8.92 -1.69
N PHE A 46 -16.09 10.08 -1.19
CA PHE A 46 -17.01 11.11 -0.74
C PHE A 46 -16.38 12.49 -0.81
N VAL A 47 -17.23 13.47 -1.04
CA VAL A 47 -16.97 14.89 -0.84
C VAL A 47 -18.06 15.39 0.10
N VAL A 48 -17.67 15.95 1.23
CA VAL A 48 -18.55 16.55 2.24
C VAL A 48 -18.23 18.02 2.32
N ILE A 49 -19.24 18.87 2.33
CA ILE A 49 -19.09 20.32 2.46
C ILE A 49 -19.85 20.74 3.71
N GLY A 50 -19.19 21.49 4.57
CA GLY A 50 -19.76 22.05 5.78
C GLY A 50 -19.63 23.55 5.86
N ASN A 51 -20.53 24.20 6.58
CA ASN A 51 -20.47 25.63 6.84
C ASN A 51 -19.53 25.97 8.02
N GLN A 52 -19.48 27.24 8.38
CA GLN A 52 -18.64 27.75 9.47
C GLN A 52 -18.94 27.11 10.84
N GLN A 53 -20.20 26.73 11.08
CA GLN A 53 -20.64 26.05 12.30
C GLN A 53 -20.31 24.54 12.28
N GLY A 54 -19.75 24.03 11.17
CA GLY A 54 -19.48 22.61 11.00
C GLY A 54 -20.72 21.76 10.70
N LEU A 55 -21.82 22.38 10.24
CA LEU A 55 -23.03 21.69 9.80
C LEU A 55 -22.85 21.23 8.35
N ARG A 56 -23.24 20.00 8.05
CA ARG A 56 -23.13 19.41 6.70
C ARG A 56 -24.14 20.01 5.74
N LEU A 57 -23.66 20.73 4.74
CA LEU A 57 -24.45 21.24 3.62
C LEU A 57 -24.53 20.23 2.48
N ALA A 58 -23.51 19.37 2.32
CA ALA A 58 -23.52 18.27 1.37
C ALA A 58 -22.87 17.02 1.97
N HIS A 59 -23.47 15.86 1.74
CA HIS A 59 -22.99 14.56 2.24
C HIS A 59 -23.52 13.41 1.36
N PRO A 60 -22.72 12.34 1.05
CA PRO A 60 -23.20 11.19 0.27
C PRO A 60 -24.44 10.52 0.85
N ASN A 61 -24.55 10.46 2.18
CA ASN A 61 -25.76 10.02 2.87
C ASN A 61 -26.60 11.22 3.24
N THR A 62 -27.75 11.41 2.57
CA THR A 62 -28.67 12.53 2.78
C THR A 62 -29.23 12.61 4.20
N ALA A 63 -29.32 11.49 4.92
CA ALA A 63 -29.75 11.49 6.33
C ALA A 63 -28.80 12.25 7.27
N LYS A 64 -27.58 12.55 6.83
CA LYS A 64 -26.59 13.32 7.60
C LYS A 64 -26.52 14.79 7.23
N LEU A 65 -27.35 15.27 6.32
CA LEU A 65 -27.47 16.70 6.01
C LEU A 65 -27.95 17.46 7.24
N GLY A 66 -27.35 18.62 7.48
CA GLY A 66 -27.63 19.45 8.66
C GLY A 66 -27.06 18.93 9.98
N ALA A 67 -26.55 17.70 10.03
CA ALA A 67 -25.90 17.18 11.24
C ALA A 67 -24.50 17.77 11.41
N SER A 68 -24.05 17.88 12.67
CA SER A 68 -22.70 18.35 12.99
C SER A 68 -21.61 17.42 12.49
N MET A 69 -20.57 17.96 11.92
CA MET A 69 -19.36 17.21 11.56
C MET A 69 -18.47 16.90 12.78
N MET A 70 -18.74 17.54 13.93
CA MET A 70 -17.99 17.32 15.17
C MET A 70 -18.38 16.03 15.86
N ASP A 71 -19.61 15.53 15.63
CA ASP A 71 -20.16 14.37 16.31
C ASP A 71 -19.77 13.04 15.67
N ASP A 72 -19.28 13.07 14.45
CA ASP A 72 -18.87 11.87 13.72
C ASP A 72 -17.35 11.71 13.81
N ASP A 73 -16.92 10.85 14.69
CA ASP A 73 -15.55 10.37 14.79
C ASP A 73 -14.55 11.28 15.54
N ASN A 74 -13.58 10.63 16.15
CA ASN A 74 -12.32 11.14 16.68
C ASN A 74 -11.54 12.10 15.75
N ASP A 75 -12.20 12.71 14.79
CA ASP A 75 -11.59 13.46 13.71
C ASP A 75 -11.86 14.96 13.92
N ASN A 76 -10.97 15.58 14.67
CA ASN A 76 -11.06 16.99 15.03
C ASN A 76 -11.04 17.93 13.79
N ILE A 77 -12.17 18.58 13.50
CA ILE A 77 -12.28 19.60 12.42
C ILE A 77 -11.82 20.99 12.89
N SER A 78 -11.60 21.16 14.19
CA SER A 78 -11.21 22.44 14.81
C SER A 78 -10.01 23.10 14.13
N PRO A 79 -8.90 22.39 13.79
CA PRO A 79 -7.77 23.02 13.13
C PRO A 79 -8.11 23.65 11.77
N THR A 80 -9.07 23.10 11.05
CA THR A 80 -9.48 23.63 9.74
C THR A 80 -10.38 24.85 9.89
N LEU A 81 -11.39 24.78 10.77
CA LEU A 81 -12.34 25.88 10.96
C LEU A 81 -11.77 27.03 11.78
N SER A 82 -10.93 26.76 12.80
CA SER A 82 -10.42 27.81 13.68
C SER A 82 -9.11 28.43 13.22
N HIS A 83 -8.27 27.65 12.52
CA HIS A 83 -6.92 28.09 12.14
C HIS A 83 -6.68 28.13 10.63
N GLY A 84 -7.68 27.81 9.82
CA GLY A 84 -7.54 27.79 8.36
C GLY A 84 -6.50 26.78 7.84
N ARG A 85 -6.19 25.74 8.62
CA ARG A 85 -5.19 24.76 8.25
C ARG A 85 -5.82 23.59 7.51
N ALA A 86 -5.29 23.29 6.33
CA ALA A 86 -5.65 22.06 5.66
C ALA A 86 -4.99 20.87 6.36
N VAL A 87 -5.75 19.82 6.62
CA VAL A 87 -5.34 18.65 7.43
C VAL A 87 -5.56 17.37 6.64
N ILE A 88 -4.60 16.48 6.74
CA ILE A 88 -4.74 15.08 6.25
C ILE A 88 -4.88 14.18 7.47
N SER A 89 -5.87 13.31 7.47
CA SER A 89 -6.08 12.33 8.53
C SER A 89 -6.46 10.96 7.97
N LYS A 90 -6.15 9.92 8.73
CA LYS A 90 -6.66 8.57 8.49
C LYS A 90 -7.71 8.29 9.55
N ALA A 91 -8.95 8.11 9.14
CA ALA A 91 -10.05 7.88 10.07
C ALA A 91 -10.97 6.77 9.58
N LYS A 92 -11.59 6.07 10.54
CA LYS A 92 -12.63 5.09 10.28
C LYS A 92 -13.98 5.76 10.41
N GLY A 93 -14.68 5.93 9.30
CA GLY A 93 -16.04 6.47 9.27
C GLY A 93 -17.10 5.38 9.03
N SER A 94 -18.33 5.82 8.81
CA SER A 94 -19.46 4.94 8.48
C SER A 94 -19.24 4.11 7.20
N LEU A 95 -18.31 4.51 6.35
CA LEU A 95 -17.96 3.86 5.08
C LEU A 95 -16.67 3.03 5.14
N GLY A 96 -16.05 2.88 6.31
CA GLY A 96 -14.79 2.17 6.48
C GLY A 96 -13.58 3.09 6.73
N TRP A 97 -12.38 2.50 6.70
CA TRP A 97 -11.13 3.25 6.79
C TRP A 97 -10.91 4.10 5.55
N SER A 98 -10.67 5.38 5.76
CA SER A 98 -10.44 6.34 4.67
C SER A 98 -9.27 7.26 4.96
N MET A 99 -8.53 7.59 3.91
CA MET A 99 -7.64 8.75 3.92
C MET A 99 -8.48 9.98 3.62
N ARG A 100 -8.50 10.92 4.56
CA ARG A 100 -9.30 12.15 4.47
C ARG A 100 -8.39 13.36 4.41
N ALA A 101 -8.78 14.33 3.61
CA ALA A 101 -8.18 15.66 3.67
C ALA A 101 -9.27 16.71 3.84
N ARG A 102 -9.00 17.69 4.66
CA ARG A 102 -9.88 18.83 4.90
C ARG A 102 -9.18 20.08 4.46
N ALA A 103 -9.90 20.92 3.77
CA ALA A 103 -9.45 22.24 3.38
C ALA A 103 -10.48 23.29 3.81
N PRO A 104 -10.04 24.44 4.33
CA PRO A 104 -10.91 25.55 4.65
C PRO A 104 -11.45 26.19 3.39
N ILE A 105 -12.70 26.64 3.42
CA ILE A 105 -13.30 27.50 2.40
C ILE A 105 -13.19 28.92 2.93
N PHE A 106 -12.51 29.78 2.17
CA PHE A 106 -12.38 31.18 2.48
C PHE A 106 -13.49 31.98 1.82
N GLY A 107 -13.93 33.02 2.51
CA GLY A 107 -14.86 34.01 1.97
C GLY A 107 -14.23 34.83 0.83
N PRO A 108 -15.03 35.66 0.16
CA PRO A 108 -14.57 36.51 -0.96
C PRO A 108 -13.37 37.41 -0.63
N ASN A 109 -13.23 37.77 0.64
CA ASN A 109 -12.13 38.63 1.13
C ASN A 109 -10.82 37.84 1.37
N GLY A 110 -10.86 36.49 1.31
CA GLY A 110 -9.71 35.62 1.51
C GLY A 110 -9.23 35.49 2.96
N GLU A 111 -9.84 36.17 3.91
CA GLU A 111 -9.45 36.15 5.33
C GLU A 111 -10.37 35.31 6.21
N ASP A 112 -11.67 35.40 5.96
CA ASP A 112 -12.67 34.75 6.79
C ASP A 112 -12.88 33.29 6.35
N ILE A 113 -12.91 32.38 7.31
CA ILE A 113 -13.24 30.97 7.06
C ILE A 113 -14.75 30.80 7.15
N ILE A 114 -15.40 30.48 6.03
CA ILE A 114 -16.84 30.35 5.91
C ILE A 114 -17.32 28.91 5.95
N GLY A 115 -16.41 27.95 5.86
CA GLY A 115 -16.73 26.54 5.89
C GLY A 115 -15.51 25.65 5.62
N LEU A 116 -15.77 24.40 5.34
CA LEU A 116 -14.74 23.42 5.02
C LEU A 116 -15.21 22.42 3.96
N VAL A 117 -14.25 21.87 3.21
CA VAL A 117 -14.43 20.70 2.34
C VAL A 117 -13.68 19.55 2.96
N SER A 118 -14.33 18.39 3.06
CA SER A 118 -13.71 17.12 3.44
C SER A 118 -13.82 16.13 2.28
N VAL A 119 -12.70 15.68 1.77
CA VAL A 119 -12.61 14.67 0.70
C VAL A 119 -12.03 13.38 1.28
N GLY A 120 -12.55 12.24 0.89
CA GLY A 120 -12.06 10.96 1.37
C GLY A 120 -11.94 9.89 0.29
N TYR A 121 -10.85 9.11 0.37
CA TYR A 121 -10.62 7.90 -0.40
C TYR A 121 -10.59 6.69 0.52
N LEU A 122 -11.33 5.63 0.18
CA LEU A 122 -11.31 4.39 0.97
C LEU A 122 -9.94 3.70 0.85
N LEU A 123 -9.52 3.13 1.97
CA LEU A 123 -8.29 2.35 2.06
C LEU A 123 -8.53 0.84 1.93
N ASP A 124 -9.80 0.40 1.95
CA ASP A 124 -10.17 -1.03 2.01
C ASP A 124 -9.70 -1.85 0.80
N ASN A 125 -9.52 -1.22 -0.36
CA ASN A 125 -9.00 -1.92 -1.54
C ASN A 125 -7.47 -2.15 -1.50
N ILE A 126 -6.74 -1.42 -0.66
CA ILE A 126 -5.28 -1.52 -0.59
C ILE A 126 -4.89 -2.80 0.15
N ASP A 127 -5.57 -3.13 1.24
CA ASP A 127 -5.28 -4.35 2.01
C ASP A 127 -5.63 -5.62 1.22
N ALA A 128 -6.71 -5.62 0.44
CA ALA A 128 -7.08 -6.73 -0.44
C ALA A 128 -6.06 -6.93 -1.56
N VAL A 129 -5.59 -5.85 -2.18
CA VAL A 129 -4.55 -5.86 -3.22
C VAL A 129 -3.21 -6.32 -2.64
N ILE A 130 -2.79 -5.78 -1.50
CA ILE A 130 -1.56 -6.19 -0.82
C ILE A 130 -1.61 -7.66 -0.42
N ASN A 131 -2.74 -8.15 0.12
CA ASN A 131 -2.89 -9.55 0.49
C ASN A 131 -2.82 -10.49 -0.72
N LYS A 132 -3.39 -10.10 -1.86
CA LYS A 132 -3.29 -10.84 -3.11
C LYS A 132 -1.83 -10.92 -3.60
N TYR A 133 -1.11 -9.81 -3.58
CA TYR A 133 0.31 -9.80 -3.96
C TYR A 133 1.19 -10.54 -2.96
N ARG A 134 0.92 -10.45 -1.67
CA ARG A 134 1.63 -11.24 -0.64
C ARG A 134 1.48 -12.74 -0.88
N ALA A 135 0.27 -13.22 -1.14
CA ALA A 135 0.04 -14.63 -1.43
C ALA A 135 0.82 -15.07 -2.69
N THR A 136 0.78 -14.30 -3.75
CA THR A 136 1.53 -14.59 -4.99
C THR A 136 3.04 -14.61 -4.75
N LEU A 137 3.59 -13.62 -4.03
CA LEU A 137 5.00 -13.57 -3.67
C LEU A 137 5.42 -14.78 -2.81
N MET A 138 4.61 -15.16 -1.83
CA MET A 138 4.87 -16.35 -1.01
C MET A 138 4.94 -17.62 -1.86
N TRP A 139 4.04 -17.81 -2.82
CA TRP A 139 4.06 -18.96 -3.72
C TRP A 139 5.30 -18.97 -4.64
N VAL A 140 5.71 -17.80 -5.15
CA VAL A 140 6.93 -17.68 -5.98
C VAL A 140 8.18 -18.02 -5.16
N ILE A 141 8.28 -17.53 -3.92
CA ILE A 141 9.39 -17.83 -3.02
C ILE A 141 9.44 -19.33 -2.69
N LEU A 142 8.30 -19.94 -2.34
CA LEU A 142 8.20 -21.38 -2.06
C LEU A 142 8.58 -22.23 -3.27
N ALA A 143 8.11 -21.87 -4.46
CA ALA A 143 8.43 -22.58 -5.70
C ALA A 143 9.94 -22.45 -6.03
N SER A 144 10.53 -21.26 -5.89
CA SER A 144 11.96 -21.08 -6.15
C SER A 144 12.83 -21.84 -5.15
N PHE A 145 12.43 -21.86 -3.86
CA PHE A 145 13.13 -22.65 -2.84
C PHE A 145 13.04 -24.15 -3.10
N GLY A 146 11.84 -24.63 -3.46
CA GLY A 146 11.63 -26.04 -3.84
C GLY A 146 12.47 -26.45 -5.07
N PHE A 147 12.51 -25.60 -6.09
CA PHE A 147 13.34 -25.83 -7.27
C PHE A 147 14.84 -25.85 -6.94
N SER A 148 15.30 -24.94 -6.09
CA SER A 148 16.70 -24.91 -5.63
C SER A 148 17.06 -26.17 -4.85
N LEU A 149 16.17 -26.65 -3.99
CA LEU A 149 16.40 -27.90 -3.23
C LEU A 149 16.47 -29.12 -4.15
N LEU A 150 15.56 -29.22 -5.11
CA LEU A 150 15.55 -30.31 -6.09
C LEU A 150 16.83 -30.33 -6.94
N THR A 151 17.28 -29.17 -7.41
CA THR A 151 18.53 -29.08 -8.17
C THR A 151 19.74 -29.44 -7.31
N ALA A 152 19.80 -29.02 -6.05
CA ALA A 152 20.88 -29.40 -5.14
C ALA A 152 20.91 -30.91 -4.87
N LEU A 153 19.77 -31.54 -4.64
CA LEU A 153 19.68 -33.01 -4.45
C LEU A 153 20.05 -33.76 -5.73
N TRP A 154 19.62 -33.30 -6.89
CA TRP A 154 19.98 -33.89 -8.17
C TRP A 154 21.50 -33.81 -8.42
N PHE A 155 22.10 -32.66 -8.16
CA PHE A 155 23.55 -32.45 -8.23
C PHE A 155 24.30 -33.37 -7.26
N ALA A 156 23.88 -33.42 -5.99
CA ALA A 156 24.49 -34.27 -4.98
C ALA A 156 24.46 -35.76 -5.38
N ASN A 157 23.33 -36.22 -5.91
CA ASN A 157 23.20 -37.59 -6.39
C ASN A 157 24.02 -37.88 -7.66
N HIS A 158 24.10 -36.89 -8.56
CA HIS A 158 24.90 -37.02 -9.77
C HIS A 158 26.40 -37.05 -9.45
N PHE A 159 26.88 -36.19 -8.55
CA PHE A 159 28.27 -36.21 -8.09
C PHE A 159 28.63 -37.47 -7.29
N LYS A 160 27.70 -37.97 -6.43
CA LYS A 160 27.93 -39.27 -5.78
C LYS A 160 28.18 -40.38 -6.78
N LYS A 161 27.37 -40.50 -7.84
CA LYS A 161 27.58 -41.50 -8.88
C LYS A 161 28.86 -41.31 -9.66
N ALA A 162 29.27 -40.05 -9.90
CA ALA A 162 30.53 -39.76 -10.62
C ALA A 162 31.81 -40.04 -9.78
N ILE A 163 31.75 -39.82 -8.46
CA ILE A 163 32.89 -40.01 -7.55
C ILE A 163 32.99 -41.47 -7.07
N PHE A 164 31.85 -42.12 -6.77
CA PHE A 164 31.83 -43.54 -6.37
C PHE A 164 31.91 -44.53 -7.54
N GLY A 165 31.93 -44.06 -8.79
CA GLY A 165 32.22 -44.84 -9.97
C GLY A 165 33.73 -45.12 -10.21
N LEU A 166 34.61 -44.52 -9.42
CA LEU A 166 36.01 -44.92 -9.28
C LEU A 166 36.05 -45.99 -8.18
N GLU A 167 35.97 -47.27 -8.61
CA GLU A 167 36.03 -48.44 -7.73
C GLU A 167 37.27 -48.33 -6.84
N PRO A 168 37.13 -48.61 -5.52
CA PRO A 168 38.28 -48.70 -4.61
C PRO A 168 39.31 -49.76 -5.05
N GLU A 169 38.89 -50.71 -5.88
CA GLU A 169 39.74 -51.76 -6.43
C GLU A 169 40.80 -51.22 -7.39
N GLN A 170 40.54 -50.20 -8.19
CA GLN A 170 41.51 -49.61 -9.09
C GLN A 170 42.63 -48.84 -8.36
N ILE A 171 42.33 -48.24 -7.22
CA ILE A 171 43.33 -47.60 -6.36
C ILE A 171 44.20 -48.68 -5.67
N GLY A 172 43.59 -49.78 -5.28
CA GLY A 172 44.32 -50.94 -4.71
C GLY A 172 45.28 -51.61 -5.70
N GLN A 173 44.85 -51.75 -6.95
CA GLN A 173 45.71 -52.34 -8.01
C GLN A 173 46.91 -51.43 -8.34
N LEU A 174 46.74 -50.13 -8.43
CA LEU A 174 47.82 -49.19 -8.64
C LEU A 174 48.87 -49.20 -7.51
N TYR A 175 48.45 -49.38 -6.27
CA TYR A 175 49.38 -49.56 -5.12
C TYR A 175 50.10 -50.89 -5.13
N GLN A 176 49.46 -51.98 -5.56
CA GLN A 176 50.07 -53.30 -5.66
C GLN A 176 51.10 -53.37 -6.81
N GLU A 177 50.80 -52.80 -8.00
CA GLU A 177 51.77 -52.72 -9.11
C GLU A 177 53.00 -51.91 -8.74
N ARG A 178 52.84 -50.84 -8.02
CA ARG A 178 53.95 -49.98 -7.60
C ARG A 178 54.81 -50.65 -6.55
N ASN A 179 54.24 -51.43 -5.63
CA ASN A 179 55.01 -52.21 -4.65
C ASN A 179 55.74 -53.40 -5.27
N ALA A 180 55.11 -54.13 -6.23
CA ALA A 180 55.75 -55.20 -6.95
C ALA A 180 56.93 -54.74 -7.79
N THR A 181 56.85 -53.54 -8.40
CA THR A 181 57.95 -52.96 -9.17
C THR A 181 59.12 -52.55 -8.27
N LEU A 182 58.85 -52.05 -7.08
CA LEU A 182 59.92 -51.65 -6.12
C LEU A 182 60.57 -52.88 -5.48
N GLU A 183 59.86 -54.00 -5.32
CA GLU A 183 60.41 -55.24 -4.78
C GLU A 183 61.29 -55.96 -5.79
N SER A 184 60.91 -55.97 -7.08
CA SER A 184 61.75 -56.53 -8.17
C SER A 184 63.04 -55.72 -8.41
N VAL A 185 63.03 -54.43 -8.20
CA VAL A 185 64.25 -53.60 -8.30
C VAL A 185 65.18 -53.85 -7.11
N ARG A 186 64.61 -54.17 -5.92
CA ARG A 186 65.42 -54.46 -4.74
C ARG A 186 66.09 -55.82 -4.80
N GLU A 187 65.43 -56.83 -5.39
CA GLU A 187 66.07 -58.14 -5.61
C GLU A 187 67.11 -58.15 -6.71
N GLY A 188 66.97 -57.30 -7.73
CA GLY A 188 67.97 -57.19 -8.82
C GLY A 188 69.28 -56.46 -8.45
N ILE A 189 69.40 -55.92 -7.24
CA ILE A 189 70.60 -55.18 -6.78
C ILE A 189 71.47 -56.06 -5.84
N ILE A 190 71.04 -57.26 -5.47
CA ILE A 190 71.78 -58.13 -4.53
C ILE A 190 72.40 -59.36 -5.22
N THR A 191 72.54 -59.38 -6.51
CA THR A 191 73.35 -60.25 -7.28
C THR A 191 74.47 -59.45 -7.96
#